data_9a830f75acb02401a0d7357ea8e34da1
#
_entry.id   9a830f75acb02401a0d7357ea8e34da1
#
_cell.length_a   1.000
_cell.length_b   1.000
_cell.length_c   1.000
_cell.angle_alpha   90.00
_cell.angle_beta   90.00
_cell.angle_gamma   90.00
#
_symmetry.space_group_name_H-M   'P 1'
#
loop_
_entity.id
_entity.type
_entity.pdbx_description
1 polymer ?
#
loop_
_entity_poly.entity_id
_entity_poly.type
_entity_poly.pdbx_seq_one_letter_code
_entity_poly.pdbx_strand_id
1 'polypeptide(L)'
;MNWKKALAAGTLVVAAVTMIAGCGGNTDKQAAQKLPDKIVIGLDDNFPPMGFRDDSGQLVGFDIDLAQEASKRLGIPVEFKPIDWDSKEAALKSKQVDMLWNGLTITDERSQQIAFSKPYMNNAQLLVVRADSPINDRAGLAGKVIGTQEGSSSIDALEKNAEFKDSLAEVKKYGDFVNAFMDLEIGRTDGILVDSVVGRYYMAKKPGKFKVIDDKMGDEKFGVGMRKEDTLLQDKLNDVLKQMSEDGTMTKLSQKWFNEDITIKVQ
;
A
#
# COMPACT_ATOMS: atom_id res chain seq x y z
N MET A 1 -29.30 53.27 -68.32
CA MET A 1 -30.43 53.27 -69.22
C MET A 1 -31.37 52.14 -68.85
N ASN A 2 -32.56 52.57 -68.41
CA ASN A 2 -33.82 51.81 -68.28
C ASN A 2 -33.89 50.60 -67.25
N TRP A 3 -34.54 50.76 -66.10
CA TRP A 3 -36.00 50.79 -65.85
C TRP A 3 -36.69 49.40 -66.06
N LYS A 4 -37.40 48.79 -65.15
CA LYS A 4 -38.63 49.04 -64.37
C LYS A 4 -38.90 47.83 -63.46
N LYS A 5 -39.26 48.01 -62.22
CA LYS A 5 -40.57 47.92 -61.56
C LYS A 5 -41.40 46.63 -61.79
N ALA A 6 -41.75 45.98 -60.67
CA ALA A 6 -43.09 45.64 -60.15
C ALA A 6 -42.98 44.70 -58.97
N LEU A 7 -43.41 45.08 -57.83
CA LEU A 7 -44.66 44.92 -57.07
C LEU A 7 -45.32 43.49 -57.17
N ALA A 8 -45.39 42.77 -56.04
CA ALA A 8 -46.51 42.70 -55.12
C ALA A 8 -46.71 41.34 -54.45
N ALA A 9 -47.33 41.41 -53.32
CA ALA A 9 -48.10 40.43 -52.53
C ALA A 9 -47.29 39.40 -51.71
N GLY A 10 -47.20 39.49 -50.52
CA GLY A 10 -48.05 39.43 -49.38
C GLY A 10 -48.57 38.03 -49.05
N THR A 11 -47.87 37.29 -48.17
CA THR A 11 -48.56 36.25 -47.39
C THR A 11 -47.92 36.16 -46.00
N LEU A 12 -48.68 36.57 -44.99
CA LEU A 12 -48.38 36.30 -43.58
C LEU A 12 -48.48 34.81 -43.29
N VAL A 13 -47.38 34.23 -42.86
CA VAL A 13 -47.42 32.93 -42.18
C VAL A 13 -47.07 33.16 -40.76
N VAL A 14 -48.07 33.03 -39.90
CA VAL A 14 -47.92 32.99 -38.44
C VAL A 14 -47.21 31.68 -38.06
N ALA A 15 -45.94 31.73 -37.72
CA ALA A 15 -45.23 30.60 -37.18
C ALA A 15 -45.40 30.60 -35.65
N ALA A 16 -46.18 29.64 -35.17
CA ALA A 16 -46.30 29.34 -33.75
C ALA A 16 -44.93 28.89 -33.18
N VAL A 17 -44.38 29.69 -32.27
CA VAL A 17 -43.20 29.33 -31.53
C VAL A 17 -43.63 28.36 -30.40
N THR A 18 -43.46 27.08 -30.62
CA THR A 18 -43.53 26.05 -29.57
C THR A 18 -42.20 26.13 -28.79
N MET A 19 -42.26 26.73 -27.58
CA MET A 19 -41.22 26.60 -26.59
C MET A 19 -41.20 25.14 -26.12
N ILE A 20 -40.26 24.36 -26.58
CA ILE A 20 -39.88 23.10 -25.96
C ILE A 20 -38.94 23.44 -24.84
N ALA A 21 -39.49 23.44 -23.60
CA ALA A 21 -38.69 23.43 -22.38
C ALA A 21 -37.93 22.09 -22.33
N GLY A 22 -36.73 22.08 -22.91
CA GLY A 22 -35.78 21.00 -22.72
C GLY A 22 -35.26 21.02 -21.31
N CYS A 23 -35.76 20.16 -20.42
CA CYS A 23 -35.07 19.78 -19.21
C CYS A 23 -33.75 19.14 -19.61
N GLY A 24 -32.69 19.94 -19.63
CA GLY A 24 -31.31 19.44 -19.71
C GLY A 24 -30.96 18.76 -18.39
N GLY A 25 -31.29 17.51 -18.25
CA GLY A 25 -30.66 16.66 -17.26
C GLY A 25 -29.20 16.52 -17.65
N ASN A 26 -28.32 17.14 -16.89
CA ASN A 26 -26.89 16.83 -16.90
C ASN A 26 -26.75 15.39 -16.37
N THR A 27 -26.92 14.42 -17.22
CA THR A 27 -26.34 13.10 -16.98
C THR A 27 -24.87 13.25 -17.28
N ASP A 28 -24.08 13.56 -16.24
CA ASP A 28 -22.66 13.25 -16.24
C ASP A 28 -22.57 11.75 -16.57
N LYS A 29 -22.31 11.46 -17.83
CA LYS A 29 -21.89 10.12 -18.27
C LYS A 29 -20.49 9.93 -17.68
N GLN A 30 -20.44 9.52 -16.41
CA GLN A 30 -19.24 8.94 -15.83
C GLN A 30 -18.88 7.79 -16.78
N ALA A 31 -17.80 7.97 -17.53
CA ALA A 31 -17.33 6.95 -18.47
C ALA A 31 -17.20 5.66 -17.65
N ALA A 32 -17.86 4.59 -18.08
CA ALA A 32 -17.80 3.31 -17.38
C ALA A 32 -16.33 2.94 -17.24
N GLN A 33 -15.86 2.85 -15.99
CA GLN A 33 -14.49 2.43 -15.73
C GLN A 33 -14.28 1.05 -16.34
N LYS A 34 -13.16 0.87 -17.03
CA LYS A 34 -12.73 -0.42 -17.56
C LYS A 34 -11.56 -0.91 -16.71
N LEU A 35 -11.57 -2.19 -16.39
CA LEU A 35 -10.39 -2.82 -15.77
C LEU A 35 -9.19 -2.76 -16.72
N PRO A 36 -7.97 -2.59 -16.22
CA PRO A 36 -6.77 -2.59 -17.06
C PRO A 36 -6.54 -3.98 -17.66
N ASP A 37 -5.89 -4.02 -18.82
CA ASP A 37 -5.54 -5.28 -19.48
C ASP A 37 -4.34 -5.98 -18.78
N LYS A 38 -3.61 -5.23 -17.95
CA LYS A 38 -2.51 -5.69 -17.08
C LYS A 38 -2.44 -4.78 -15.85
N ILE A 39 -2.11 -5.31 -14.69
CA ILE A 39 -1.90 -4.58 -13.44
C ILE A 39 -0.41 -4.53 -13.13
N VAL A 40 0.15 -3.34 -12.93
CA VAL A 40 1.53 -3.14 -12.46
C VAL A 40 1.50 -2.92 -10.95
N ILE A 41 2.16 -3.81 -10.20
CA ILE A 41 2.23 -3.76 -8.73
C ILE A 41 3.59 -3.21 -8.33
N GLY A 42 3.58 -2.06 -7.64
CA GLY A 42 4.76 -1.46 -7.02
C GLY A 42 5.05 -2.10 -5.66
N LEU A 43 6.32 -2.42 -5.42
CA LEU A 43 6.79 -3.05 -4.19
C LEU A 43 8.23 -2.66 -3.88
N ASP A 44 8.63 -2.85 -2.61
CA ASP A 44 10.02 -2.94 -2.18
C ASP A 44 10.44 -4.42 -2.25
N ASP A 45 11.39 -4.77 -3.13
CA ASP A 45 11.84 -6.16 -3.30
C ASP A 45 12.91 -6.61 -2.27
N ASN A 46 13.00 -5.87 -1.16
CA ASN A 46 13.81 -6.15 0.03
C ASN A 46 13.00 -6.16 1.34
N PHE A 47 11.71 -6.56 1.28
CA PHE A 47 10.80 -6.56 2.44
C PHE A 47 10.30 -7.98 2.79
N PRO A 48 11.21 -8.87 3.28
CA PRO A 48 10.83 -10.24 3.63
C PRO A 48 9.95 -10.27 4.90
N PRO A 49 8.97 -11.23 4.99
CA PRO A 49 8.63 -12.25 4.00
C PRO A 49 7.48 -11.83 3.07
N MET A 50 7.14 -10.53 2.96
CA MET A 50 6.01 -10.05 2.15
C MET A 50 6.33 -10.05 0.65
N GLY A 51 7.41 -9.36 0.24
CA GLY A 51 7.93 -9.35 -1.11
C GLY A 51 9.44 -9.12 -1.08
N PHE A 52 10.21 -10.06 -1.58
CA PHE A 52 11.67 -9.98 -1.54
C PHE A 52 12.31 -10.90 -2.57
N ARG A 53 13.61 -10.69 -2.82
CA ARG A 53 14.38 -11.62 -3.66
C ARG A 53 15.02 -12.69 -2.78
N ASP A 54 14.78 -13.93 -3.17
CA ASP A 54 15.45 -15.08 -2.55
C ASP A 54 16.93 -15.21 -2.99
N ASP A 55 17.61 -16.22 -2.47
CA ASP A 55 19.03 -16.47 -2.78
C ASP A 55 19.29 -16.75 -4.27
N SER A 56 18.27 -17.12 -5.04
CA SER A 56 18.34 -17.29 -6.50
C SER A 56 18.06 -16.01 -7.29
N GLY A 57 17.68 -14.92 -6.60
CA GLY A 57 17.27 -13.65 -7.19
C GLY A 57 15.80 -13.63 -7.64
N GLN A 58 15.02 -14.70 -7.38
CA GLN A 58 13.60 -14.72 -7.69
C GLN A 58 12.81 -13.85 -6.71
N LEU A 59 11.84 -13.12 -7.26
CA LEU A 59 10.89 -12.36 -6.44
C LEU A 59 9.86 -13.33 -5.83
N VAL A 60 9.84 -13.41 -4.51
CA VAL A 60 9.01 -14.32 -3.72
C VAL A 60 8.41 -13.59 -2.52
N GLY A 61 7.45 -14.19 -1.85
CA GLY A 61 6.88 -13.67 -0.61
C GLY A 61 5.39 -13.90 -0.49
N PHE A 62 4.85 -13.60 0.70
CA PHE A 62 3.43 -13.74 0.98
C PHE A 62 2.58 -12.89 0.02
N ASP A 63 2.90 -11.60 -0.12
CA ASP A 63 2.15 -10.69 -0.97
C ASP A 63 2.35 -11.00 -2.46
N ILE A 64 3.49 -11.55 -2.85
CA ILE A 64 3.74 -12.02 -4.22
C ILE A 64 2.78 -13.18 -4.56
N ASP A 65 2.73 -14.19 -3.68
CA ASP A 65 1.84 -15.33 -3.87
C ASP A 65 0.35 -14.91 -3.85
N LEU A 66 0.00 -14.00 -2.93
CA LEU A 66 -1.36 -13.47 -2.79
C LEU A 66 -1.79 -12.70 -4.05
N ALA A 67 -0.91 -11.84 -4.57
CA ALA A 67 -1.16 -11.06 -5.78
C ALA A 67 -1.24 -11.95 -7.04
N GLN A 68 -0.41 -12.98 -7.14
CA GLN A 68 -0.48 -13.95 -8.24
C GLN A 68 -1.79 -14.73 -8.24
N GLU A 69 -2.26 -15.15 -7.07
CA GLU A 69 -3.56 -15.82 -6.96
C GLU A 69 -4.72 -14.87 -7.25
N ALA A 70 -4.65 -13.62 -6.77
CA ALA A 70 -5.63 -12.60 -7.12
C ALA A 70 -5.68 -12.32 -8.62
N SER A 71 -4.52 -12.25 -9.28
CA SER A 71 -4.40 -12.12 -10.74
C SER A 71 -5.15 -13.21 -11.50
N LYS A 72 -4.99 -14.48 -11.07
CA LYS A 72 -5.68 -15.63 -11.68
C LYS A 72 -7.20 -15.48 -11.56
N ARG A 73 -7.69 -15.08 -10.38
CA ARG A 73 -9.14 -14.92 -10.13
C ARG A 73 -9.73 -13.72 -10.85
N LEU A 74 -8.99 -12.63 -10.96
CA LEU A 74 -9.39 -11.46 -11.73
C LEU A 74 -9.36 -11.72 -13.25
N GLY A 75 -8.56 -12.69 -13.71
CA GLY A 75 -8.28 -12.89 -15.13
C GLY A 75 -7.43 -11.78 -15.75
N ILE A 76 -6.65 -11.04 -14.93
CA ILE A 76 -5.81 -9.92 -15.35
C ILE A 76 -4.37 -10.22 -14.94
N PRO A 77 -3.42 -10.28 -15.90
CA PRO A 77 -2.03 -10.53 -15.57
C PRO A 77 -1.44 -9.42 -14.71
N VAL A 78 -0.55 -9.78 -13.78
CA VAL A 78 0.20 -8.85 -12.95
C VAL A 78 1.66 -8.80 -13.37
N GLU A 79 2.24 -7.61 -13.27
CA GLU A 79 3.67 -7.34 -13.38
C GLU A 79 4.15 -6.72 -12.07
N PHE A 80 5.21 -7.25 -11.50
CA PHE A 80 5.83 -6.72 -10.29
C PHE A 80 6.94 -5.75 -10.66
N LYS A 81 6.87 -4.54 -10.12
CA LYS A 81 7.84 -3.47 -10.39
C LYS A 81 8.46 -2.99 -9.08
N PRO A 82 9.74 -3.27 -8.83
CA PRO A 82 10.45 -2.67 -7.71
C PRO A 82 10.45 -1.15 -7.82
N ILE A 83 10.16 -0.49 -6.73
CA ILE A 83 10.13 0.98 -6.60
C ILE A 83 10.84 1.38 -5.32
N ASP A 84 11.32 2.62 -5.28
CA ASP A 84 11.75 3.25 -4.05
C ASP A 84 10.54 3.48 -3.14
N TRP A 85 10.57 2.87 -1.94
CA TRP A 85 9.41 2.85 -1.04
C TRP A 85 9.01 4.23 -0.51
N ASP A 86 9.96 5.13 -0.36
CA ASP A 86 9.67 6.51 0.05
C ASP A 86 8.86 7.28 -1.00
N SER A 87 9.00 6.91 -2.27
CA SER A 87 8.28 7.55 -3.38
C SER A 87 7.04 6.81 -3.87
N LYS A 88 6.55 5.81 -3.15
CA LYS A 88 5.47 4.90 -3.58
C LYS A 88 4.17 5.60 -3.96
N GLU A 89 3.72 6.58 -3.17
CA GLU A 89 2.49 7.32 -3.48
C GLU A 89 2.65 8.16 -4.75
N ALA A 90 3.86 8.71 -5.00
CA ALA A 90 4.16 9.43 -6.23
C ALA A 90 4.17 8.49 -7.45
N ALA A 91 4.73 7.28 -7.31
CA ALA A 91 4.72 6.26 -8.36
C ALA A 91 3.29 5.82 -8.71
N LEU A 92 2.41 5.67 -7.71
CA LEU A 92 1.00 5.35 -7.91
C LEU A 92 0.25 6.51 -8.60
N LYS A 93 0.42 7.73 -8.11
CA LYS A 93 -0.21 8.94 -8.64
C LYS A 93 0.20 9.26 -10.07
N SER A 94 1.47 9.03 -10.41
CA SER A 94 2.00 9.23 -11.78
C SER A 94 1.69 8.05 -12.72
N LYS A 95 0.95 7.04 -12.26
CA LYS A 95 0.58 5.84 -13.03
C LYS A 95 1.78 5.00 -13.49
N GLN A 96 2.91 5.08 -12.80
CA GLN A 96 4.03 4.16 -12.99
C GLN A 96 3.69 2.76 -12.50
N VAL A 97 2.81 2.68 -11.51
CA VAL A 97 2.21 1.45 -10.97
C VAL A 97 0.70 1.65 -10.80
N ASP A 98 -0.05 0.55 -10.75
CA ASP A 98 -1.50 0.56 -10.56
C ASP A 98 -1.91 0.22 -9.14
N MET A 99 -1.07 -0.54 -8.45
CA MET A 99 -1.25 -0.92 -7.06
C MET A 99 0.06 -0.81 -6.29
N LEU A 100 -0.04 -0.59 -4.99
CA LEU A 100 1.04 -0.75 -4.00
C LEU A 100 0.70 -1.97 -3.15
N TRP A 101 1.49 -3.02 -3.23
CA TRP A 101 1.21 -4.28 -2.53
C TRP A 101 2.49 -4.90 -1.98
N ASN A 102 2.84 -4.56 -0.75
CA ASN A 102 4.02 -5.08 -0.05
C ASN A 102 3.98 -4.74 1.45
N GLY A 103 3.04 -5.33 2.20
CA GLY A 103 2.86 -5.00 3.61
C GLY A 103 2.54 -3.51 3.81
N LEU A 104 1.69 -2.94 2.96
CA LEU A 104 1.37 -1.52 3.05
C LEU A 104 0.38 -1.27 4.18
N THR A 105 0.84 -0.62 5.24
CA THR A 105 0.02 -0.23 6.38
C THR A 105 -1.01 0.82 5.98
N ILE A 106 -2.28 0.55 6.34
CA ILE A 106 -3.36 1.50 6.23
C ILE A 106 -3.20 2.53 7.34
N THR A 107 -2.88 3.78 6.97
CA THR A 107 -2.85 4.92 7.91
C THR A 107 -3.86 5.98 7.50
N ASP A 108 -4.26 6.84 8.46
CA ASP A 108 -5.17 7.95 8.17
C ASP A 108 -4.58 8.90 7.14
N GLU A 109 -3.26 9.17 7.24
CA GLU A 109 -2.56 10.05 6.30
C GLU A 109 -2.56 9.48 4.89
N ARG A 110 -2.20 8.21 4.72
CA ARG A 110 -2.23 7.53 3.42
C ARG A 110 -3.65 7.45 2.85
N SER A 111 -4.65 7.20 3.70
CA SER A 111 -6.07 7.13 3.31
C SER A 111 -6.62 8.47 2.78
N GLN A 112 -5.99 9.60 3.15
CA GLN A 112 -6.29 10.90 2.54
C GLN A 112 -5.75 11.04 1.12
N GLN A 113 -4.74 10.27 0.75
CA GLN A 113 -4.04 10.38 -0.54
C GLN A 113 -4.41 9.28 -1.53
N ILE A 114 -4.57 8.05 -1.05
CA ILE A 114 -4.84 6.85 -1.85
C ILE A 114 -6.07 6.09 -1.32
N ALA A 115 -6.63 5.20 -2.14
CA ALA A 115 -7.63 4.23 -1.71
C ALA A 115 -6.95 2.93 -1.28
N PHE A 116 -7.58 2.20 -0.36
CA PHE A 116 -7.12 0.90 0.11
C PHE A 116 -8.13 -0.19 -0.17
N SER A 117 -7.65 -1.41 -0.40
CA SER A 117 -8.47 -2.59 -0.29
C SER A 117 -9.00 -2.75 1.15
N LYS A 118 -9.94 -3.68 1.35
CA LYS A 118 -10.19 -4.23 2.68
C LYS A 118 -8.88 -4.75 3.26
N PRO A 119 -8.68 -4.60 4.59
CA PRO A 119 -7.46 -5.10 5.23
C PRO A 119 -7.43 -6.63 5.17
N TYR A 120 -6.23 -7.19 4.94
CA TYR A 120 -6.04 -8.63 4.79
C TYR A 120 -5.14 -9.27 5.86
N MET A 121 -4.36 -8.48 6.60
CA MET A 121 -3.41 -8.96 7.61
C MET A 121 -3.24 -7.98 8.76
N ASN A 122 -3.06 -8.49 9.98
CA ASN A 122 -2.62 -7.68 11.12
C ASN A 122 -1.11 -7.51 11.11
N ASN A 123 -0.66 -6.37 11.59
CA ASN A 123 0.73 -6.03 11.83
C ASN A 123 0.88 -5.25 13.13
N ALA A 124 2.10 -5.06 13.59
CA ALA A 124 2.44 -4.14 14.66
C ALA A 124 3.84 -3.61 14.44
N GLN A 125 4.15 -2.45 14.98
CA GLN A 125 5.51 -1.93 15.00
C GLN A 125 6.24 -2.46 16.26
N LEU A 126 7.41 -3.05 16.05
CA LEU A 126 8.25 -3.63 17.11
C LEU A 126 9.58 -2.89 17.21
N LEU A 127 10.05 -2.72 18.44
CA LEU A 127 11.43 -2.36 18.73
C LEU A 127 12.28 -3.63 18.86
N VAL A 128 13.31 -3.74 18.02
CA VAL A 128 14.24 -4.86 17.98
C VAL A 128 15.64 -4.35 18.30
N VAL A 129 16.34 -5.06 19.16
CA VAL A 129 17.74 -4.79 19.52
C VAL A 129 18.58 -6.05 19.35
N ARG A 130 19.92 -5.94 19.41
CA ARG A 130 20.77 -7.13 19.45
C ARG A 130 20.47 -7.96 20.71
N ALA A 131 20.59 -9.26 20.61
CA ALA A 131 20.33 -10.18 21.72
C ALA A 131 21.25 -9.95 22.93
N ASP A 132 22.50 -9.52 22.69
CA ASP A 132 23.50 -9.19 23.71
C ASP A 132 23.36 -7.77 24.28
N SER A 133 22.44 -6.96 23.74
CA SER A 133 22.19 -5.61 24.23
C SER A 133 21.61 -5.63 25.66
N PRO A 134 22.08 -4.74 26.57
CA PRO A 134 21.50 -4.58 27.90
C PRO A 134 20.11 -3.89 27.86
N ILE A 135 19.68 -3.40 26.71
CA ILE A 135 18.39 -2.70 26.51
C ILE A 135 17.25 -3.72 26.51
N ASN A 136 16.26 -3.53 27.37
CA ASN A 136 15.12 -4.44 27.52
C ASN A 136 13.76 -3.75 27.40
N ASP A 137 13.75 -2.43 27.33
CA ASP A 137 12.54 -1.62 27.19
C ASP A 137 12.84 -0.33 26.42
N ARG A 138 11.80 0.45 26.15
CA ARG A 138 11.86 1.72 25.42
C ARG A 138 12.74 2.75 26.13
N ALA A 139 12.70 2.78 27.46
CA ALA A 139 13.47 3.75 28.24
C ALA A 139 14.97 3.55 28.07
N GLY A 140 15.42 2.31 27.89
CA GLY A 140 16.82 1.98 27.61
C GLY A 140 17.34 2.48 26.26
N LEU A 141 16.46 2.93 25.36
CA LEU A 141 16.82 3.54 24.08
C LEU A 141 17.03 5.06 24.16
N ALA A 142 16.77 5.69 25.32
CA ALA A 142 17.03 7.12 25.49
C ALA A 142 18.50 7.47 25.22
N GLY A 143 18.76 8.48 24.40
CA GLY A 143 20.08 8.88 23.94
C GLY A 143 20.76 7.90 22.98
N LYS A 144 20.03 6.94 22.41
CA LYS A 144 20.51 5.91 21.49
C LYS A 144 20.11 6.21 20.05
N VAL A 145 20.76 5.51 19.11
CA VAL A 145 20.48 5.58 17.68
C VAL A 145 19.61 4.40 17.30
N ILE A 146 18.44 4.66 16.72
CA ILE A 146 17.61 3.60 16.12
C ILE A 146 17.54 3.74 14.61
N GLY A 147 17.39 2.60 13.95
CA GLY A 147 17.16 2.53 12.49
C GLY A 147 15.70 2.29 12.16
N THR A 148 15.27 2.75 10.99
CA THR A 148 13.99 2.37 10.36
C THR A 148 14.03 2.59 8.86
N GLN A 149 13.05 2.08 8.11
CA GLN A 149 12.95 2.35 6.68
C GLN A 149 12.27 3.71 6.44
N GLU A 150 12.83 4.50 5.53
CA GLU A 150 12.22 5.75 5.06
C GLU A 150 10.89 5.49 4.34
N GLY A 151 9.89 6.35 4.56
CA GLY A 151 8.55 6.17 3.98
C GLY A 151 7.74 5.00 4.57
N SER A 152 8.26 4.26 5.58
CA SER A 152 7.49 3.23 6.30
C SER A 152 6.56 3.83 7.35
N SER A 153 5.58 3.04 7.81
CA SER A 153 4.69 3.40 8.93
C SER A 153 5.39 3.48 10.27
N SER A 154 6.64 2.97 10.36
CA SER A 154 7.48 3.15 11.53
C SER A 154 7.75 4.63 11.82
N ILE A 155 7.88 5.46 10.76
CA ILE A 155 8.02 6.92 10.93
C ILE A 155 6.76 7.50 11.56
N ASP A 156 5.57 7.11 11.08
CA ASP A 156 4.28 7.57 11.62
C ASP A 156 4.12 7.14 13.09
N ALA A 157 4.58 5.92 13.42
CA ALA A 157 4.58 5.41 14.79
C ALA A 157 5.48 6.23 15.71
N LEU A 158 6.67 6.66 15.23
CA LEU A 158 7.56 7.55 15.98
C LEU A 158 6.93 8.93 16.17
N GLU A 159 6.34 9.52 15.14
CA GLU A 159 5.69 10.84 15.24
C GLU A 159 4.53 10.84 16.24
N LYS A 160 3.77 9.74 16.32
CA LYS A 160 2.70 9.54 17.31
C LYS A 160 3.22 9.34 18.73
N ASN A 161 4.51 9.00 18.89
CA ASN A 161 5.19 8.82 20.17
C ASN A 161 6.33 9.84 20.34
N ALA A 162 5.97 11.13 20.24
CA ALA A 162 6.93 12.24 20.19
C ALA A 162 7.91 12.25 21.38
N GLU A 163 7.46 11.97 22.60
CA GLU A 163 8.33 11.90 23.78
C GLU A 163 9.43 10.84 23.61
N PHE A 164 9.08 9.66 23.09
CA PHE A 164 10.07 8.64 22.80
C PHE A 164 11.00 9.06 21.68
N LYS A 165 10.47 9.56 20.58
CA LYS A 165 11.25 10.07 19.43
C LYS A 165 12.26 11.12 19.89
N ASP A 166 11.81 12.10 20.68
CA ASP A 166 12.65 13.21 21.16
C ASP A 166 13.70 12.75 22.20
N SER A 167 13.50 11.60 22.84
CA SER A 167 14.48 11.00 23.75
C SER A 167 15.65 10.32 23.01
N LEU A 168 15.51 10.00 21.73
CA LEU A 168 16.55 9.35 20.91
C LEU A 168 17.66 10.33 20.53
N ALA A 169 18.88 9.84 20.39
CA ALA A 169 19.97 10.64 19.85
C ALA A 169 19.79 10.87 18.32
N GLU A 170 19.33 9.83 17.62
CA GLU A 170 19.14 9.86 16.17
C GLU A 170 18.14 8.79 15.74
N VAL A 171 17.34 9.10 14.72
CA VAL A 171 16.56 8.14 13.93
C VAL A 171 17.19 8.04 12.55
N LYS A 172 17.98 6.99 12.33
CA LYS A 172 18.66 6.73 11.07
C LYS A 172 17.71 6.06 10.08
N LYS A 173 17.50 6.70 8.93
CA LYS A 173 16.60 6.22 7.89
C LYS A 173 17.37 5.44 6.83
N TYR A 174 16.80 4.32 6.37
CA TYR A 174 17.35 3.43 5.37
C TYR A 174 16.39 3.29 4.19
N GLY A 175 16.87 2.98 3.00
CA GLY A 175 16.02 2.67 1.85
C GLY A 175 15.23 1.37 2.03
N ASP A 176 15.77 0.42 2.81
CA ASP A 176 15.15 -0.88 3.13
C ASP A 176 15.52 -1.37 4.52
N PHE A 177 14.77 -2.35 5.04
CA PHE A 177 15.05 -2.95 6.35
C PHE A 177 16.24 -3.91 6.35
N VAL A 178 16.65 -4.47 5.19
CA VAL A 178 17.84 -5.34 5.10
C VAL A 178 19.07 -4.57 5.60
N ASN A 179 19.26 -3.35 5.07
CA ASN A 179 20.35 -2.47 5.46
C ASN A 179 20.25 -2.02 6.92
N ALA A 180 19.04 -1.74 7.42
CA ALA A 180 18.82 -1.40 8.82
C ALA A 180 19.23 -2.55 9.75
N PHE A 181 18.85 -3.80 9.43
CA PHE A 181 19.25 -4.99 10.20
C PHE A 181 20.76 -5.28 10.13
N MET A 182 21.40 -5.04 8.98
CA MET A 182 22.85 -5.16 8.86
C MET A 182 23.58 -4.18 9.79
N ASP A 183 23.14 -2.92 9.83
CA ASP A 183 23.74 -1.91 10.72
C ASP A 183 23.44 -2.21 12.20
N LEU A 184 22.28 -2.74 12.55
CA LEU A 184 22.00 -3.21 13.92
C LEU A 184 22.92 -4.38 14.29
N GLU A 185 23.12 -5.37 13.43
CA GLU A 185 23.92 -6.55 13.72
C GLU A 185 25.38 -6.19 14.03
N ILE A 186 25.93 -5.20 13.32
CA ILE A 186 27.33 -4.74 13.54
C ILE A 186 27.44 -3.59 14.55
N GLY A 187 26.33 -3.20 15.19
CA GLY A 187 26.31 -2.21 16.28
C GLY A 187 26.43 -0.75 15.83
N ARG A 188 26.11 -0.43 14.58
CA ARG A 188 26.04 0.97 14.09
C ARG A 188 24.73 1.66 14.52
N THR A 189 23.71 0.87 14.85
CA THR A 189 22.50 1.32 15.53
C THR A 189 22.30 0.49 16.80
N ASP A 190 21.60 1.04 17.78
CA ASP A 190 21.31 0.37 19.05
C ASP A 190 20.02 -0.44 18.97
N GLY A 191 19.09 -0.03 18.08
CA GLY A 191 17.82 -0.69 17.86
C GLY A 191 17.25 -0.39 16.47
N ILE A 192 16.15 -1.06 16.14
CA ILE A 192 15.36 -0.82 14.93
C ILE A 192 13.89 -0.76 15.33
N LEU A 193 13.15 0.17 14.73
CA LEU A 193 11.68 0.14 14.72
C LEU A 193 11.25 -0.46 13.38
N VAL A 194 10.46 -1.53 13.42
CA VAL A 194 10.19 -2.37 12.24
C VAL A 194 8.84 -3.09 12.36
N ASP A 195 8.23 -3.37 11.22
CA ASP A 195 7.06 -4.22 11.10
C ASP A 195 7.28 -5.60 11.74
N SER A 196 6.29 -6.07 12.49
CA SER A 196 6.39 -7.34 13.24
C SER A 196 6.67 -8.53 12.34
N VAL A 197 6.13 -8.54 11.12
CA VAL A 197 6.36 -9.60 10.13
C VAL A 197 7.83 -9.65 9.71
N VAL A 198 8.46 -8.50 9.50
CA VAL A 198 9.88 -8.40 9.11
C VAL A 198 10.78 -8.72 10.30
N GLY A 199 10.50 -8.14 11.48
CA GLY A 199 11.27 -8.39 12.70
C GLY A 199 11.32 -9.88 13.06
N ARG A 200 10.16 -10.56 13.03
CA ARG A 200 10.06 -12.00 13.30
C ARG A 200 10.78 -12.85 12.24
N TYR A 201 10.70 -12.46 10.97
CA TYR A 201 11.44 -13.13 9.91
C TYR A 201 12.96 -13.11 10.17
N TYR A 202 13.53 -11.94 10.50
CA TYR A 202 14.97 -11.84 10.80
C TYR A 202 15.38 -12.61 12.05
N MET A 203 14.55 -12.62 13.08
CA MET A 203 14.82 -13.42 14.28
C MET A 203 14.80 -14.93 13.97
N ALA A 204 13.91 -15.38 13.10
CA ALA A 204 13.87 -16.78 12.66
C ALA A 204 15.08 -17.14 11.77
N LYS A 205 15.51 -16.23 10.88
CA LYS A 205 16.66 -16.44 9.99
C LYS A 205 18.01 -16.35 10.70
N LYS A 206 18.09 -15.56 11.78
CA LYS A 206 19.33 -15.33 12.57
C LYS A 206 19.07 -15.61 14.07
N PRO A 207 18.84 -16.87 14.45
CA PRO A 207 18.51 -17.23 15.82
C PRO A 207 19.58 -16.73 16.81
N GLY A 208 19.14 -16.12 17.91
CA GLY A 208 20.02 -15.62 18.97
C GLY A 208 20.79 -14.33 18.63
N LYS A 209 20.55 -13.70 17.49
CA LYS A 209 21.18 -12.41 17.13
C LYS A 209 20.38 -11.20 17.60
N PHE A 210 19.07 -11.30 17.65
CA PHE A 210 18.15 -10.21 17.94
C PHE A 210 17.14 -10.61 18.99
N LYS A 211 16.60 -9.62 19.69
CA LYS A 211 15.46 -9.76 20.60
C LYS A 211 14.49 -8.60 20.41
N VAL A 212 13.20 -8.88 20.56
CA VAL A 212 12.16 -7.84 20.62
C VAL A 212 12.13 -7.27 22.04
N ILE A 213 12.05 -5.97 22.16
CA ILE A 213 11.67 -5.29 23.38
C ILE A 213 10.15 -5.37 23.50
N ASP A 214 9.61 -5.68 24.68
CA ASP A 214 8.17 -5.92 24.92
C ASP A 214 7.25 -4.73 24.65
N ASP A 215 7.73 -3.72 23.99
CA ASP A 215 7.03 -2.46 23.80
C ASP A 215 6.56 -2.31 22.35
N LYS A 216 5.28 -2.59 22.11
CA LYS A 216 4.64 -2.39 20.83
C LYS A 216 4.40 -0.91 20.58
N MET A 217 4.84 -0.40 19.42
CA MET A 217 4.66 0.99 19.01
C MET A 217 3.31 1.26 18.34
N GLY A 218 2.42 0.28 18.28
CA GLY A 218 1.07 0.38 17.73
C GLY A 218 0.66 -0.85 16.94
N ASP A 219 -0.65 -1.12 16.92
CA ASP A 219 -1.25 -2.15 16.09
C ASP A 219 -1.61 -1.56 14.73
N GLU A 220 -1.39 -2.31 13.66
CA GLU A 220 -1.57 -1.89 12.28
C GLU A 220 -2.31 -2.97 11.49
N LYS A 221 -2.78 -2.58 10.31
CA LYS A 221 -3.35 -3.50 9.32
C LYS A 221 -2.79 -3.22 7.95
N PHE A 222 -2.49 -4.28 7.20
CA PHE A 222 -2.07 -4.17 5.81
C PHE A 222 -3.26 -4.19 4.86
N GLY A 223 -3.16 -3.38 3.82
CA GLY A 223 -4.07 -3.32 2.69
C GLY A 223 -3.31 -3.06 1.39
N VAL A 224 -3.99 -3.21 0.27
CA VAL A 224 -3.45 -2.89 -1.06
C VAL A 224 -3.81 -1.45 -1.39
N GLY A 225 -2.82 -0.62 -1.72
CA GLY A 225 -3.02 0.78 -2.12
C GLY A 225 -3.37 0.90 -3.61
N MET A 226 -4.31 1.78 -3.94
CA MET A 226 -4.75 2.10 -5.30
C MET A 226 -5.04 3.59 -5.42
N ARG A 227 -5.14 4.12 -6.64
CA ARG A 227 -5.63 5.49 -6.83
C ARG A 227 -7.10 5.58 -6.42
N LYS A 228 -7.52 6.73 -5.89
CA LYS A 228 -8.90 6.94 -5.43
C LYS A 228 -9.95 6.81 -6.54
N GLU A 229 -9.55 7.12 -7.76
CA GLU A 229 -10.40 6.99 -8.95
C GLU A 229 -10.57 5.54 -9.44
N ASP A 230 -9.71 4.60 -9.05
CA ASP A 230 -9.73 3.20 -9.55
C ASP A 230 -10.75 2.34 -8.79
N THR A 231 -11.97 2.84 -8.60
CA THR A 231 -13.00 2.21 -7.74
C THR A 231 -13.42 0.83 -8.23
N LEU A 232 -13.55 0.63 -9.56
CA LEU A 232 -13.88 -0.68 -10.10
C LEU A 232 -12.80 -1.73 -9.81
N LEU A 233 -11.52 -1.34 -9.89
CA LEU A 233 -10.41 -2.22 -9.58
C LEU A 233 -10.39 -2.56 -8.09
N GLN A 234 -10.64 -1.56 -7.23
CA GLN A 234 -10.75 -1.74 -5.78
C GLN A 234 -11.87 -2.72 -5.41
N ASP A 235 -13.06 -2.55 -5.98
CA ASP A 235 -14.21 -3.43 -5.73
C ASP A 235 -13.91 -4.87 -6.15
N LYS A 236 -13.36 -5.05 -7.36
CA LYS A 236 -13.01 -6.38 -7.87
C LYS A 236 -11.90 -7.05 -7.05
N LEU A 237 -10.90 -6.29 -6.59
CA LEU A 237 -9.88 -6.82 -5.70
C LEU A 237 -10.48 -7.22 -4.35
N ASN A 238 -11.36 -6.41 -3.77
CA ASN A 238 -12.04 -6.74 -2.52
C ASN A 238 -12.88 -8.01 -2.63
N ASP A 239 -13.61 -8.20 -3.74
CA ASP A 239 -14.36 -9.44 -4.01
C ASP A 239 -13.43 -10.66 -4.03
N VAL A 240 -12.27 -10.54 -4.69
CA VAL A 240 -11.28 -11.62 -4.78
C VAL A 240 -10.62 -11.90 -3.44
N LEU A 241 -10.20 -10.87 -2.71
CA LEU A 241 -9.61 -11.04 -1.37
C LEU A 241 -10.60 -11.70 -0.41
N LYS A 242 -11.89 -11.34 -0.48
CA LYS A 242 -12.95 -11.98 0.29
C LYS A 242 -13.07 -13.47 -0.06
N GLN A 243 -13.14 -13.84 -1.34
CA GLN A 243 -13.17 -15.23 -1.77
C GLN A 243 -11.96 -16.02 -1.26
N MET A 244 -10.74 -15.44 -1.36
CA MET A 244 -9.51 -16.09 -0.89
C MET A 244 -9.47 -16.25 0.64
N SER A 245 -10.11 -15.35 1.37
CA SER A 245 -10.30 -15.45 2.82
C SER A 245 -11.31 -16.55 3.19
N GLU A 246 -12.41 -16.66 2.43
CA GLU A 246 -13.49 -17.63 2.70
C GLU A 246 -13.12 -19.06 2.34
N ASP A 247 -12.37 -19.28 1.27
CA ASP A 247 -11.95 -20.62 0.80
C ASP A 247 -10.66 -21.15 1.43
N GLY A 248 -10.07 -20.39 2.36
CA GLY A 248 -8.87 -20.77 3.09
C GLY A 248 -7.55 -20.59 2.32
N THR A 249 -7.57 -19.96 1.15
CA THR A 249 -6.35 -19.67 0.38
C THR A 249 -5.40 -18.76 1.16
N MET A 250 -5.92 -17.68 1.77
CA MET A 250 -5.11 -16.77 2.59
C MET A 250 -4.46 -17.49 3.76
N THR A 251 -5.21 -18.31 4.49
CA THR A 251 -4.70 -19.14 5.60
C THR A 251 -3.56 -20.05 5.16
N LYS A 252 -3.70 -20.73 4.00
CA LYS A 252 -2.63 -21.58 3.46
C LYS A 252 -1.37 -20.79 3.12
N LEU A 253 -1.51 -19.61 2.52
CA LEU A 253 -0.38 -18.76 2.20
C LEU A 253 0.28 -18.21 3.48
N SER A 254 -0.52 -17.82 4.48
CA SER A 254 -0.01 -17.41 5.78
C SER A 254 0.79 -18.53 6.47
N GLN A 255 0.26 -19.73 6.51
CA GLN A 255 0.97 -20.89 7.06
C GLN A 255 2.28 -21.19 6.31
N LYS A 256 2.29 -21.04 4.98
CA LYS A 256 3.51 -21.22 4.16
C LYS A 256 4.63 -20.25 4.56
N TRP A 257 4.30 -19.00 4.82
CA TRP A 257 5.29 -17.92 5.01
C TRP A 257 5.60 -17.61 6.47
N PHE A 258 4.62 -17.84 7.36
CA PHE A 258 4.72 -17.46 8.78
C PHE A 258 4.62 -18.65 9.74
N ASN A 259 4.32 -19.87 9.24
CA ASN A 259 4.01 -21.06 10.04
C ASN A 259 2.77 -20.91 10.94
N GLU A 260 1.99 -19.88 10.77
CA GLU A 260 0.75 -19.57 11.48
C GLU A 260 -0.19 -18.76 10.58
N ASP A 261 -1.47 -18.69 10.95
CA ASP A 261 -2.43 -17.82 10.26
C ASP A 261 -2.51 -16.46 10.98
N ILE A 262 -1.89 -15.43 10.37
CA ILE A 262 -1.93 -14.04 10.84
C ILE A 262 -2.82 -13.15 9.95
N THR A 263 -3.57 -13.77 9.03
CA THR A 263 -4.52 -13.04 8.18
C THR A 263 -5.76 -12.63 8.97
N ILE A 264 -6.50 -11.69 8.44
CA ILE A 264 -7.80 -11.32 8.96
C ILE A 264 -8.89 -11.70 7.97
N LYS A 265 -10.07 -12.02 8.51
CA LYS A 265 -11.22 -12.33 7.67
C LYS A 265 -11.65 -11.07 6.92
N VAL A 266 -11.57 -11.12 5.59
CA VAL A 266 -12.00 -10.02 4.72
C VAL A 266 -13.53 -10.02 4.63
N GLN A 267 -14.16 -8.89 4.98
CA GLN A 267 -15.63 -8.71 5.04
C GLN A 267 -16.18 -7.96 3.83
#